data_c7b8fd1e53dd94818070f79318a93467
#
_entry.id   c7b8fd1e53dd94818070f79318a93467
#
_cell.length_a   1.000
_cell.length_b   1.000
_cell.length_c   1.000
_cell.angle_alpha   90.00
_cell.angle_beta   90.00
_cell.angle_gamma   90.00
#
_symmetry.space_group_name_H-M   'P 1'
#
loop_
_entity.id
_entity.type
_entity.pdbx_description
1 polymer ?
#
loop_
_entity_poly.entity_id
_entity_poly.type
_entity_poly.pdbx_seq_one_letter_code
_entity_poly.pdbx_strand_id
1 'polypeptide(L)'
;MLLASLIILSACSGRDENEKDKIPPVEPVMVPHLGDTGDQPVVYNGQPVQLNDENNGIDTVPDGDWIRISWDPFVDNDLSHVKIWRYDDFNTEPVQIDSIPSSASYYLDTDNQLTERVWYSYYIDLVDSSGNSSRSDTVSYALLSKSILLTPENNATISPVGAEFKWNRSGYASMYRLILFDENYNYVWHHDLVVALEVDPLSVTLPVNLAQQYSGQSLRWRVDSFDMDQQMQMNMGSESNERVVYIQ
;
A
#
# COMPACT_ATOMS: atom_id res chain seq x y z
N MET A 1 31.46 -5.03 -79.18
CA MET A 1 30.49 -5.27 -78.07
C MET A 1 31.26 -5.53 -76.80
N LEU A 2 31.41 -4.49 -75.97
CA LEU A 2 32.02 -4.64 -74.61
C LEU A 2 30.90 -4.78 -73.62
N LEU A 3 30.88 -5.92 -72.93
CA LEU A 3 30.00 -6.09 -71.73
C LEU A 3 30.70 -5.46 -70.51
N ALA A 4 30.08 -4.46 -69.93
CA ALA A 4 30.49 -3.88 -68.68
C ALA A 4 29.79 -4.65 -67.56
N SER A 5 30.56 -5.41 -66.72
CA SER A 5 30.06 -6.06 -65.51
C SER A 5 29.93 -5.02 -64.38
N LEU A 6 28.71 -4.79 -63.96
CA LEU A 6 28.39 -3.95 -62.79
C LEU A 6 28.57 -4.80 -61.53
N ILE A 7 29.62 -4.53 -60.75
CA ILE A 7 29.79 -5.12 -59.39
C ILE A 7 28.99 -4.29 -58.42
N ILE A 8 27.88 -4.86 -57.89
CA ILE A 8 27.14 -4.29 -56.78
C ILE A 8 27.87 -4.70 -55.50
N LEU A 9 28.59 -3.77 -54.92
CA LEU A 9 29.10 -3.90 -53.53
C LEU A 9 27.92 -3.71 -52.57
N SER A 10 27.43 -4.82 -52.02
CA SER A 10 26.53 -4.82 -50.90
C SER A 10 27.33 -4.41 -49.66
N ALA A 11 27.17 -3.15 -49.24
CA ALA A 11 27.66 -2.71 -47.94
C ALA A 11 26.73 -3.30 -46.89
N CYS A 12 27.08 -4.44 -46.32
CA CYS A 12 26.58 -4.84 -45.01
C CYS A 12 27.12 -3.80 -44.02
N SER A 13 26.26 -2.88 -43.61
CA SER A 13 26.50 -2.12 -42.38
C SER A 13 26.41 -3.13 -41.21
N GLY A 14 27.54 -3.66 -40.81
CA GLY A 14 27.64 -4.41 -39.52
C GLY A 14 27.15 -3.45 -38.44
N ARG A 15 26.00 -3.75 -37.82
CA ARG A 15 25.73 -3.22 -36.52
C ARG A 15 26.87 -3.71 -35.63
N ASP A 16 27.58 -2.80 -35.00
CA ASP A 16 28.51 -3.15 -33.93
C ASP A 16 27.70 -3.84 -32.83
N GLU A 17 27.80 -5.18 -32.77
CA GLU A 17 27.14 -6.01 -31.73
C GLU A 17 27.61 -5.69 -30.31
N ASN A 18 28.46 -4.69 -30.12
CA ASN A 18 29.02 -4.24 -28.84
C ASN A 18 28.58 -2.85 -28.43
N GLU A 19 27.68 -2.19 -29.11
CA GLU A 19 27.18 -0.90 -28.60
C GLU A 19 26.15 -1.18 -27.50
N LYS A 20 26.60 -0.99 -26.25
CA LYS A 20 25.77 -1.13 -25.04
C LYS A 20 24.57 -0.18 -25.15
N ASP A 21 23.40 -0.66 -24.85
CA ASP A 21 22.21 0.18 -24.78
C ASP A 21 22.43 1.35 -23.82
N LYS A 22 22.01 2.53 -24.23
CA LYS A 22 22.16 3.80 -23.47
C LYS A 22 20.81 4.42 -23.16
N ILE A 23 19.72 3.76 -23.51
CA ILE A 23 18.36 4.26 -23.30
C ILE A 23 17.93 3.79 -21.90
N PRO A 24 17.69 4.71 -20.96
CA PRO A 24 17.19 4.29 -19.64
C PRO A 24 15.75 3.76 -19.75
N PRO A 25 15.31 2.92 -18.81
CA PRO A 25 13.93 2.48 -18.70
C PRO A 25 12.94 3.63 -18.63
N VAL A 26 11.69 3.38 -18.95
CA VAL A 26 10.59 4.33 -18.68
C VAL A 26 10.54 4.59 -17.17
N GLU A 27 10.32 5.85 -16.80
CA GLU A 27 10.23 6.27 -15.39
C GLU A 27 9.13 5.49 -14.68
N PRO A 28 9.44 4.79 -13.57
CA PRO A 28 8.46 4.04 -12.82
C PRO A 28 7.51 4.96 -12.07
N VAL A 29 6.24 4.55 -11.98
CA VAL A 29 5.17 5.31 -11.31
C VAL A 29 4.82 4.64 -9.99
N MET A 30 5.02 5.36 -8.87
CA MET A 30 4.60 4.89 -7.55
C MET A 30 3.09 4.99 -7.41
N VAL A 31 2.49 4.01 -6.73
CA VAL A 31 1.07 4.07 -6.34
C VAL A 31 0.96 4.83 -5.02
N PRO A 32 0.36 6.03 -5.02
CA PRO A 32 0.21 6.83 -3.81
C PRO A 32 -0.98 6.32 -2.97
N HIS A 33 -1.09 6.81 -1.75
CA HIS A 33 -2.31 6.66 -0.96
C HIS A 33 -3.51 7.29 -1.67
N LEU A 34 -4.60 6.54 -1.80
CA LEU A 34 -5.83 6.99 -2.44
C LEU A 34 -6.99 7.21 -1.46
N GLY A 35 -6.78 7.00 -0.18
CA GLY A 35 -7.81 7.02 0.85
C GLY A 35 -8.12 5.62 1.36
N ASP A 36 -9.11 5.52 2.24
CA ASP A 36 -9.46 4.28 2.93
C ASP A 36 -10.68 3.59 2.31
N THR A 37 -10.80 2.27 2.49
CA THR A 37 -11.99 1.50 2.12
C THR A 37 -13.24 2.11 2.74
N GLY A 38 -14.26 2.31 1.93
CA GLY A 38 -15.50 2.98 2.33
C GLY A 38 -15.52 4.49 2.12
N ASP A 39 -14.40 5.11 1.82
CA ASP A 39 -14.37 6.51 1.38
C ASP A 39 -15.01 6.68 -0.01
N GLN A 40 -15.30 7.92 -0.37
CA GLN A 40 -15.80 8.20 -1.72
C GLN A 40 -14.71 7.91 -2.75
N PRO A 41 -15.09 7.37 -3.93
CA PRO A 41 -14.14 7.18 -5.01
C PRO A 41 -13.37 8.45 -5.35
N VAL A 42 -12.07 8.30 -5.60
CA VAL A 42 -11.19 9.41 -5.99
C VAL A 42 -10.87 9.33 -7.48
N VAL A 43 -10.35 10.43 -8.03
CA VAL A 43 -9.82 10.46 -9.41
C VAL A 43 -8.32 10.29 -9.35
N TYR A 44 -7.81 9.20 -9.92
CA TYR A 44 -6.39 8.93 -10.05
C TYR A 44 -6.03 8.76 -11.54
N ASN A 45 -5.00 9.44 -12.00
CA ASN A 45 -4.62 9.48 -13.42
C ASN A 45 -5.80 9.79 -14.37
N GLY A 46 -6.70 10.67 -13.95
CA GLY A 46 -7.87 11.09 -14.74
C GLY A 46 -9.01 10.08 -14.81
N GLN A 47 -8.94 8.97 -14.08
CA GLN A 47 -9.99 7.95 -14.00
C GLN A 47 -10.56 7.86 -12.57
N PRO A 48 -11.89 7.67 -12.42
CA PRO A 48 -12.47 7.33 -11.14
C PRO A 48 -11.94 5.98 -10.65
N VAL A 49 -11.41 5.92 -9.42
CA VAL A 49 -10.92 4.70 -8.79
C VAL A 49 -11.81 4.35 -7.62
N GLN A 50 -12.32 3.13 -7.62
CA GLN A 50 -13.01 2.58 -6.46
C GLN A 50 -11.96 2.19 -5.43
N LEU A 51 -12.06 2.77 -4.24
CA LEU A 51 -11.16 2.45 -3.14
C LEU A 51 -11.45 1.04 -2.61
N ASN A 52 -10.43 0.30 -2.32
CA ASN A 52 -10.50 -1.03 -1.75
C ASN A 52 -9.41 -1.17 -0.66
N ASP A 53 -9.37 -2.34 -0.03
CA ASP A 53 -8.47 -2.64 1.06
C ASP A 53 -6.97 -2.41 0.75
N GLU A 54 -6.58 -2.61 -0.50
CA GLU A 54 -5.18 -2.44 -0.94
C GLU A 54 -4.79 -0.99 -1.25
N ASN A 55 -5.77 -0.07 -1.30
CA ASN A 55 -5.56 1.34 -1.67
C ASN A 55 -5.77 2.31 -0.51
N ASN A 56 -5.94 1.82 0.69
CA ASN A 56 -6.47 2.59 1.79
C ASN A 56 -5.43 3.11 2.77
N GLY A 57 -4.44 3.73 2.30
CA GLY A 57 -3.56 4.42 3.19
C GLY A 57 -2.30 3.63 3.56
N ILE A 58 -2.00 3.46 4.83
CA ILE A 58 -0.79 2.81 5.26
C ILE A 58 -1.04 1.32 5.38
N ASP A 59 -0.61 0.57 4.39
CA ASP A 59 -0.61 -0.88 4.43
C ASP A 59 0.35 -1.39 5.50
N THR A 60 -0.13 -1.45 6.72
CA THR A 60 0.54 -2.26 7.72
C THR A 60 0.07 -3.69 7.58
N VAL A 61 0.98 -4.57 7.25
CA VAL A 61 0.66 -5.99 7.18
C VAL A 61 0.32 -6.56 8.57
N PRO A 62 -0.49 -7.62 8.66
CA PRO A 62 -0.97 -8.17 9.93
C PRO A 62 0.13 -8.51 10.93
N ASP A 63 1.29 -8.95 10.47
CA ASP A 63 2.34 -9.54 11.31
C ASP A 63 3.35 -8.53 11.88
N GLY A 64 3.26 -7.24 11.55
CA GLY A 64 4.22 -6.25 12.05
C GLY A 64 3.83 -4.80 11.73
N ASP A 65 4.56 -3.85 12.29
CA ASP A 65 4.43 -2.42 11.98
C ASP A 65 5.35 -2.11 10.79
N TRP A 66 4.94 -2.51 9.59
CA TRP A 66 5.70 -2.44 8.36
C TRP A 66 5.05 -1.50 7.36
N ILE A 67 5.85 -0.95 6.45
CA ILE A 67 5.37 -0.07 5.38
C ILE A 67 5.45 -0.82 4.06
N ARG A 68 4.32 -0.93 3.35
CA ARG A 68 4.27 -1.42 1.98
C ARG A 68 4.30 -0.25 1.01
N ILE A 69 5.17 -0.33 0.01
CA ILE A 69 5.18 0.57 -1.14
C ILE A 69 4.90 -0.23 -2.40
N SER A 70 4.15 0.36 -3.33
CA SER A 70 3.74 -0.30 -4.58
C SER A 70 3.98 0.62 -5.77
N TRP A 71 4.01 0.05 -6.96
CA TRP A 71 4.18 0.77 -8.22
C TRP A 71 3.41 0.12 -9.35
N ASP A 72 3.15 0.88 -10.41
CA ASP A 72 2.50 0.38 -11.60
C ASP A 72 3.40 -0.64 -12.33
N PRO A 73 2.81 -1.60 -13.08
CA PRO A 73 3.59 -2.56 -13.87
C PRO A 73 4.52 -1.87 -14.85
N PHE A 74 5.77 -2.31 -14.91
CA PHE A 74 6.75 -1.80 -15.83
C PHE A 74 6.46 -2.23 -17.28
N VAL A 75 6.82 -1.37 -18.23
CA VAL A 75 6.54 -1.61 -19.67
C VAL A 75 7.76 -2.08 -20.45
N ASP A 76 8.96 -1.89 -19.94
CA ASP A 76 10.21 -2.28 -20.61
C ASP A 76 10.46 -3.80 -20.48
N ASN A 77 11.14 -4.37 -21.49
CA ASN A 77 11.35 -5.83 -21.57
C ASN A 77 12.75 -6.28 -21.17
N ASP A 78 13.68 -5.34 -21.00
CA ASP A 78 15.10 -5.61 -20.73
C ASP A 78 15.53 -5.25 -19.31
N LEU A 79 14.56 -5.19 -18.41
CA LEU A 79 14.76 -4.83 -17.02
C LEU A 79 15.60 -5.86 -16.27
N SER A 80 16.42 -5.38 -15.35
CA SER A 80 17.27 -6.18 -14.46
C SER A 80 16.69 -6.26 -13.06
N HIS A 81 16.63 -5.13 -12.37
CA HIS A 81 16.21 -5.07 -10.97
C HIS A 81 15.69 -3.69 -10.58
N VAL A 82 15.08 -3.63 -9.40
CA VAL A 82 14.61 -2.40 -8.75
C VAL A 82 15.45 -2.16 -7.51
N LYS A 83 15.99 -0.95 -7.36
CA LYS A 83 16.63 -0.48 -6.12
C LYS A 83 15.61 0.28 -5.31
N ILE A 84 15.53 -0.04 -4.03
CA ILE A 84 14.62 0.62 -3.08
C ILE A 84 15.43 1.60 -2.24
N TRP A 85 14.98 2.85 -2.20
CA TRP A 85 15.61 3.91 -1.44
C TRP A 85 14.66 4.43 -0.39
N ARG A 86 15.19 4.72 0.80
CA ARG A 86 14.47 5.30 1.92
C ARG A 86 15.26 6.45 2.54
N TYR A 87 14.57 7.47 2.99
CA TYR A 87 15.05 8.50 3.90
C TYR A 87 13.93 8.89 4.86
N ASP A 88 14.21 9.66 5.90
CA ASP A 88 13.24 10.05 6.91
C ASP A 88 13.43 11.51 7.37
N ASP A 89 12.56 11.99 8.27
CA ASP A 89 12.58 13.36 8.78
C ASP A 89 13.89 13.73 9.50
N PHE A 90 14.61 12.75 10.02
CA PHE A 90 15.87 12.96 10.76
C PHE A 90 17.10 12.75 9.87
N ASN A 91 16.98 11.87 8.87
CA ASN A 91 18.03 11.51 7.93
C ASN A 91 17.55 11.74 6.50
N THR A 92 17.77 12.96 6.01
CA THR A 92 17.29 13.38 4.68
C THR A 92 18.14 12.86 3.52
N GLU A 93 19.29 12.24 3.79
CA GLU A 93 20.12 11.59 2.78
C GLU A 93 19.56 10.20 2.47
N PRO A 94 19.12 9.93 1.20
CA PRO A 94 18.55 8.65 0.84
C PRO A 94 19.55 7.49 0.98
N VAL A 95 19.11 6.40 1.58
CA VAL A 95 19.87 5.16 1.70
C VAL A 95 19.19 4.07 0.87
N GLN A 96 19.98 3.35 0.07
CA GLN A 96 19.49 2.15 -0.59
C GLN A 96 19.28 1.06 0.46
N ILE A 97 18.03 0.68 0.68
CA ILE A 97 17.66 -0.34 1.69
C ILE A 97 17.57 -1.74 1.10
N ASP A 98 17.26 -1.86 -0.20
CA ASP A 98 17.20 -3.17 -0.86
C ASP A 98 17.43 -3.08 -2.37
N SER A 99 17.54 -4.27 -2.99
CA SER A 99 17.57 -4.46 -4.45
C SER A 99 16.84 -5.76 -4.78
N ILE A 100 15.73 -5.68 -5.48
CA ILE A 100 14.80 -6.76 -5.71
C ILE A 100 14.60 -7.03 -7.22
N PRO A 101 14.09 -8.20 -7.62
CA PRO A 101 13.80 -8.47 -9.03
C PRO A 101 12.81 -7.49 -9.64
N SER A 102 13.00 -7.13 -10.92
CA SER A 102 12.09 -6.25 -11.67
C SER A 102 10.68 -6.85 -11.87
N SER A 103 10.47 -8.12 -11.57
CA SER A 103 9.14 -8.75 -11.59
C SER A 103 8.29 -8.45 -10.35
N ALA A 104 8.86 -7.82 -9.32
CA ALA A 104 8.12 -7.41 -8.13
C ALA A 104 7.20 -6.22 -8.45
N SER A 105 6.03 -6.18 -7.83
CA SER A 105 5.05 -5.09 -7.94
C SER A 105 4.92 -4.26 -6.66
N TYR A 106 5.59 -4.67 -5.59
CA TYR A 106 5.64 -3.97 -4.31
C TYR A 106 6.91 -4.33 -3.54
N TYR A 107 7.21 -3.54 -2.54
CA TYR A 107 8.22 -3.82 -1.52
C TYR A 107 7.62 -3.64 -0.13
N LEU A 108 8.02 -4.48 0.81
CA LEU A 108 7.61 -4.43 2.19
C LEU A 108 8.82 -4.06 3.04
N ASP A 109 8.80 -2.86 3.59
CA ASP A 109 9.81 -2.43 4.55
C ASP A 109 9.51 -3.01 5.92
N THR A 110 10.30 -3.99 6.32
CA THR A 110 10.16 -4.73 7.58
C THR A 110 11.22 -4.35 8.60
N ASP A 111 11.85 -3.18 8.43
CA ASP A 111 12.87 -2.71 9.36
C ASP A 111 12.26 -2.53 10.76
N ASN A 112 12.83 -3.19 11.75
CA ASN A 112 12.38 -3.11 13.14
C ASN A 112 12.70 -1.76 13.81
N GLN A 113 13.36 -0.85 13.11
CA GLN A 113 13.64 0.52 13.54
C GLN A 113 12.62 1.53 13.02
N LEU A 114 11.62 1.09 12.25
CA LEU A 114 10.49 1.93 11.90
C LEU A 114 9.81 2.42 13.18
N THR A 115 9.66 3.73 13.30
CA THR A 115 9.16 4.39 14.51
C THR A 115 7.88 5.14 14.21
N GLU A 116 6.92 5.11 15.13
CA GLU A 116 5.70 5.89 15.03
C GLU A 116 5.99 7.38 14.81
N ARG A 117 5.14 8.01 14.00
CA ARG A 117 5.15 9.47 13.74
C ARG A 117 6.42 9.99 13.11
N VAL A 118 7.21 9.14 12.48
CA VAL A 118 8.32 9.48 11.60
C VAL A 118 7.88 9.31 10.17
N TRP A 119 8.04 10.34 9.35
CA TRP A 119 7.78 10.26 7.93
C TRP A 119 8.92 9.58 7.21
N TYR A 120 8.65 8.41 6.67
CA TYR A 120 9.54 7.66 5.80
C TYR A 120 9.19 7.91 4.36
N SER A 121 10.15 8.39 3.60
CA SER A 121 10.01 8.70 2.18
C SER A 121 10.73 7.66 1.34
N TYR A 122 10.06 7.16 0.31
CA TYR A 122 10.55 6.10 -0.56
C TYR A 122 10.50 6.52 -2.02
N TYR A 123 11.49 6.11 -2.75
CA TYR A 123 11.48 6.09 -4.21
C TYR A 123 12.22 4.84 -4.71
N ILE A 124 12.02 4.50 -5.98
CA ILE A 124 12.69 3.37 -6.62
C ILE A 124 13.53 3.84 -7.81
N ASP A 125 14.68 3.21 -8.03
CA ASP A 125 15.41 3.28 -9.28
C ASP A 125 15.20 1.96 -10.04
N LEU A 126 14.57 2.02 -11.22
CA LEU A 126 14.40 0.90 -12.14
C LEU A 126 15.65 0.79 -13.01
N VAL A 127 16.29 -0.37 -13.02
CA VAL A 127 17.56 -0.61 -13.70
C VAL A 127 17.40 -1.64 -14.81
N ASP A 128 17.89 -1.35 -16.02
CA ASP A 128 17.92 -2.28 -17.15
C ASP A 128 19.13 -3.24 -17.13
N SER A 129 19.18 -4.17 -18.05
CA SER A 129 20.29 -5.13 -18.21
C SER A 129 21.60 -4.49 -18.70
N SER A 130 21.52 -3.28 -19.24
CA SER A 130 22.66 -2.45 -19.64
C SER A 130 23.21 -1.58 -18.54
N GLY A 131 22.47 -1.47 -17.42
CA GLY A 131 22.85 -0.67 -16.24
C GLY A 131 22.42 0.79 -16.34
N ASN A 132 21.57 1.17 -17.29
CA ASN A 132 20.90 2.47 -17.26
C ASN A 132 19.77 2.42 -16.22
N SER A 133 19.39 3.57 -15.68
CA SER A 133 18.34 3.62 -14.66
C SER A 133 17.45 4.86 -14.78
N SER A 134 16.20 4.71 -14.36
CA SER A 134 15.23 5.80 -14.19
C SER A 134 14.65 5.76 -12.78
N ARG A 135 14.36 6.93 -12.24
CA ARG A 135 13.88 7.11 -10.87
C ARG A 135 12.38 7.45 -10.87
N SER A 136 11.65 6.92 -9.89
CA SER A 136 10.25 7.25 -9.64
C SER A 136 10.09 8.59 -8.92
N ASP A 137 8.84 9.07 -8.86
CA ASP A 137 8.40 10.00 -7.83
C ASP A 137 8.58 9.40 -6.43
N THR A 138 8.52 10.27 -5.41
CA THR A 138 8.61 9.88 -4.00
C THR A 138 7.22 9.72 -3.39
N VAL A 139 7.03 8.68 -2.59
CA VAL A 139 5.89 8.49 -1.71
C VAL A 139 6.34 8.53 -0.26
N SER A 140 5.49 9.02 0.64
CA SER A 140 5.84 9.17 2.05
C SER A 140 4.75 8.61 2.95
N TYR A 141 5.15 7.93 4.02
CA TYR A 141 4.27 7.24 4.96
C TYR A 141 4.78 7.44 6.39
N ALA A 142 3.84 7.56 7.34
CA ALA A 142 4.17 7.59 8.76
C ALA A 142 3.25 6.62 9.52
N LEU A 143 3.86 5.74 10.29
CA LEU A 143 3.16 4.71 11.04
C LEU A 143 2.54 5.25 12.34
N LEU A 144 1.44 4.63 12.75
CA LEU A 144 0.96 4.59 14.13
C LEU A 144 0.98 3.15 14.63
N SER A 145 1.00 2.94 15.95
CA SER A 145 0.84 1.60 16.50
C SER A 145 -0.55 1.04 16.18
N LYS A 146 -0.61 -0.26 15.93
CA LYS A 146 -1.86 -0.97 15.62
C LYS A 146 -2.77 -1.05 16.83
N SER A 147 -4.06 -0.87 16.61
CA SER A 147 -5.10 -1.17 17.58
C SER A 147 -5.10 -2.66 17.97
N ILE A 148 -5.29 -2.97 19.25
CA ILE A 148 -5.34 -4.33 19.76
C ILE A 148 -6.80 -4.76 19.88
N LEU A 149 -7.26 -5.62 19.01
CA LEU A 149 -8.63 -6.11 18.98
C LEU A 149 -8.92 -6.97 20.23
N LEU A 150 -10.03 -6.69 20.92
CA LEU A 150 -10.45 -7.41 22.13
C LEU A 150 -11.61 -8.36 21.82
N THR A 151 -12.77 -7.82 21.49
CA THR A 151 -13.99 -8.60 21.20
C THR A 151 -14.69 -8.05 19.96
N PRO A 152 -15.33 -8.93 19.19
CA PRO A 152 -15.36 -10.39 19.32
C PRO A 152 -13.99 -11.05 19.10
N GLU A 153 -13.80 -12.24 19.67
CA GLU A 153 -12.63 -13.06 19.36
C GLU A 153 -12.68 -13.58 17.92
N ASN A 154 -11.53 -13.94 17.39
CA ASN A 154 -11.47 -14.51 16.04
C ASN A 154 -12.29 -15.81 15.96
N ASN A 155 -13.12 -15.93 14.93
CA ASN A 155 -14.09 -17.02 14.72
C ASN A 155 -15.21 -17.11 15.76
N ALA A 156 -15.47 -16.04 16.52
CA ALA A 156 -16.60 -16.02 17.44
C ALA A 156 -17.93 -15.98 16.68
N THR A 157 -18.94 -16.62 17.28
CA THR A 157 -20.34 -16.47 16.85
C THR A 157 -21.01 -15.40 17.71
N ILE A 158 -21.57 -14.37 17.07
CA ILE A 158 -22.19 -13.23 17.75
C ILE A 158 -23.68 -13.12 17.43
N SER A 159 -24.45 -12.62 18.41
CA SER A 159 -25.87 -12.31 18.21
C SER A 159 -26.02 -11.06 17.35
N PRO A 160 -27.00 -11.00 16.42
CA PRO A 160 -27.29 -9.78 15.68
C PRO A 160 -27.80 -8.63 16.56
N VAL A 161 -28.20 -8.92 17.79
CA VAL A 161 -28.67 -7.89 18.73
C VAL A 161 -27.57 -7.61 19.76
N GLY A 162 -27.12 -6.37 19.81
CA GLY A 162 -26.09 -5.92 20.74
C GLY A 162 -24.68 -6.42 20.43
N ALA A 163 -24.39 -6.79 19.17
CA ALA A 163 -23.06 -7.13 18.74
C ALA A 163 -22.13 -5.93 18.94
N GLU A 164 -21.16 -6.06 19.82
CA GLU A 164 -20.25 -4.99 20.21
C GLU A 164 -18.81 -5.37 19.84
N PHE A 165 -18.14 -4.48 19.11
CA PHE A 165 -16.73 -4.58 18.72
C PHE A 165 -15.91 -3.72 19.67
N LYS A 166 -14.87 -4.28 20.29
CA LYS A 166 -14.00 -3.58 21.23
C LYS A 166 -12.53 -3.77 20.88
N TRP A 167 -11.78 -2.71 21.13
CA TRP A 167 -10.32 -2.73 20.97
C TRP A 167 -9.65 -1.81 21.97
N ASN A 168 -8.41 -2.10 22.30
CA ASN A 168 -7.53 -1.16 22.98
C ASN A 168 -6.87 -0.25 21.96
N ARG A 169 -6.71 0.99 22.36
CA ARG A 169 -5.88 1.95 21.63
C ARG A 169 -4.43 1.48 21.68
N SER A 170 -3.72 1.70 20.58
CA SER A 170 -2.28 1.60 20.56
C SER A 170 -1.77 2.93 20.04
N GLY A 171 -0.81 3.54 20.75
CA GLY A 171 -0.36 4.89 20.44
C GLY A 171 -1.44 5.98 20.59
N TYR A 172 -1.23 7.12 19.91
CA TYR A 172 -2.06 8.33 20.05
C TYR A 172 -2.76 8.66 18.73
N ALA A 173 -3.63 7.79 18.24
CA ALA A 173 -4.49 8.14 17.12
C ALA A 173 -5.67 9.04 17.59
N SER A 174 -6.04 10.00 16.77
CA SER A 174 -7.18 10.89 17.01
C SER A 174 -8.49 10.34 16.46
N MET A 175 -8.43 9.43 15.50
CA MET A 175 -9.57 8.79 14.87
C MET A 175 -9.30 7.30 14.69
N TYR A 176 -10.36 6.51 14.79
CA TYR A 176 -10.36 5.07 14.51
C TYR A 176 -11.50 4.75 13.57
N ARG A 177 -11.27 3.85 12.64
CA ARG A 177 -12.29 3.33 11.73
C ARG A 177 -12.43 1.83 11.95
N LEU A 178 -13.56 1.40 12.51
CA LEU A 178 -13.96 0.00 12.45
C LEU A 178 -14.48 -0.30 11.05
N ILE A 179 -13.88 -1.25 10.35
CA ILE A 179 -14.31 -1.68 9.01
C ILE A 179 -14.80 -3.13 9.05
N LEU A 180 -15.84 -3.40 8.27
CA LEU A 180 -16.39 -4.74 8.03
C LEU A 180 -16.34 -5.07 6.56
N PHE A 181 -15.90 -6.30 6.25
CA PHE A 181 -15.90 -6.90 4.92
C PHE A 181 -16.72 -8.21 4.95
N ASP A 182 -17.23 -8.62 3.80
CA ASP A 182 -17.74 -9.98 3.64
C ASP A 182 -16.59 -11.00 3.49
N GLU A 183 -16.92 -12.28 3.29
CA GLU A 183 -15.93 -13.35 3.12
C GLU A 183 -15.04 -13.19 1.88
N ASN A 184 -15.47 -12.41 0.89
CA ASN A 184 -14.75 -12.14 -0.35
C ASN A 184 -14.04 -10.78 -0.36
N TYR A 185 -13.86 -10.16 0.81
CA TYR A 185 -13.30 -8.81 0.98
C TYR A 185 -14.08 -7.69 0.28
N ASN A 186 -15.38 -7.89 0.00
CA ASN A 186 -16.21 -6.76 -0.40
C ASN A 186 -16.54 -5.91 0.82
N TYR A 187 -16.39 -4.61 0.66
CA TYR A 187 -16.76 -3.65 1.68
C TYR A 187 -18.24 -3.79 2.08
N VAL A 188 -18.49 -3.86 3.38
CA VAL A 188 -19.83 -3.98 3.97
C VAL A 188 -20.24 -2.71 4.68
N TRP A 189 -19.41 -2.22 5.60
CA TRP A 189 -19.73 -1.08 6.44
C TRP A 189 -18.50 -0.59 7.20
N HIS A 190 -18.49 0.69 7.58
CA HIS A 190 -17.54 1.22 8.54
C HIS A 190 -18.21 2.15 9.55
N HIS A 191 -17.48 2.44 10.62
CA HIS A 191 -17.84 3.45 11.61
C HIS A 191 -16.60 4.19 12.08
N ASP A 192 -16.63 5.51 11.89
CA ASP A 192 -15.56 6.38 12.33
C ASP A 192 -15.81 6.86 13.75
N LEU A 193 -14.80 6.75 14.59
CA LEU A 193 -14.82 7.15 15.98
C LEU A 193 -13.72 8.17 16.25
N VAL A 194 -14.11 9.43 16.43
CA VAL A 194 -13.21 10.49 16.90
C VAL A 194 -13.21 10.46 18.43
N VAL A 195 -12.03 10.30 19.03
CA VAL A 195 -11.96 10.03 20.48
C VAL A 195 -11.11 11.05 21.23
N ALA A 196 -11.56 11.36 22.44
CA ALA A 196 -10.72 12.01 23.43
C ALA A 196 -9.69 11.01 23.99
N LEU A 197 -8.53 11.51 24.38
CA LEU A 197 -7.36 10.70 24.78
C LEU A 197 -7.58 9.73 25.97
N GLU A 198 -8.64 9.92 26.74
CA GLU A 198 -8.85 9.23 28.03
C GLU A 198 -9.72 7.97 27.95
N VAL A 199 -10.28 7.64 26.76
CA VAL A 199 -11.19 6.50 26.63
C VAL A 199 -10.44 5.27 26.13
N ASP A 200 -10.41 4.20 26.94
CA ASP A 200 -9.86 2.90 26.58
C ASP A 200 -10.48 1.80 27.49
N PRO A 201 -11.00 0.68 26.98
CA PRO A 201 -11.10 0.34 25.56
C PRO A 201 -12.17 1.16 24.81
N LEU A 202 -11.99 1.25 23.51
CA LEU A 202 -13.00 1.79 22.60
C LEU A 202 -14.00 0.71 22.21
N SER A 203 -15.25 1.11 21.91
CA SER A 203 -16.25 0.16 21.46
C SER A 203 -17.24 0.78 20.46
N VAL A 204 -17.73 -0.06 19.57
CA VAL A 204 -18.79 0.26 18.59
C VAL A 204 -19.79 -0.88 18.56
N THR A 205 -21.07 -0.55 18.66
CA THR A 205 -22.16 -1.53 18.50
C THR A 205 -22.60 -1.60 17.04
N LEU A 206 -22.62 -2.80 16.48
CA LEU A 206 -23.10 -3.02 15.11
C LEU A 206 -24.59 -2.69 15.01
N PRO A 207 -25.01 -1.90 13.97
CA PRO A 207 -26.43 -1.67 13.73
C PRO A 207 -27.21 -3.00 13.54
N VAL A 208 -28.31 -3.17 14.28
CA VAL A 208 -29.09 -4.42 14.30
C VAL A 208 -29.58 -4.81 12.91
N ASN A 209 -30.05 -3.85 12.12
CA ASN A 209 -30.49 -4.10 10.74
C ASN A 209 -29.36 -4.62 9.85
N LEU A 210 -28.16 -4.11 10.02
CA LEU A 210 -26.97 -4.59 9.30
C LEU A 210 -26.62 -6.01 9.75
N ALA A 211 -26.54 -6.27 11.06
CA ALA A 211 -26.28 -7.61 11.59
C ALA A 211 -27.33 -8.63 11.10
N GLN A 212 -28.62 -8.28 11.06
CA GLN A 212 -29.69 -9.14 10.55
C GLN A 212 -29.54 -9.43 9.04
N GLN A 213 -29.06 -8.47 8.26
CA GLN A 213 -28.81 -8.67 6.82
C GLN A 213 -27.75 -9.75 6.57
N TYR A 214 -26.77 -9.89 7.46
CA TYR A 214 -25.69 -10.86 7.36
C TYR A 214 -25.88 -12.08 8.28
N SER A 215 -27.09 -12.32 8.79
CA SER A 215 -27.42 -13.50 9.59
C SER A 215 -27.09 -14.81 8.83
N GLY A 216 -26.41 -15.72 9.49
CA GLY A 216 -25.89 -16.97 8.92
C GLY A 216 -24.63 -16.83 8.08
N GLN A 217 -24.04 -15.65 8.01
CA GLN A 217 -22.82 -15.38 7.23
C GLN A 217 -21.64 -15.03 8.15
N SER A 218 -20.44 -15.08 7.58
CA SER A 218 -19.24 -14.57 8.22
C SER A 218 -18.91 -13.15 7.75
N LEU A 219 -18.40 -12.34 8.66
CA LEU A 219 -17.83 -11.03 8.37
C LEU A 219 -16.40 -10.99 8.87
N ARG A 220 -15.54 -10.28 8.15
CA ARG A 220 -14.19 -9.89 8.57
C ARG A 220 -14.24 -8.51 9.17
N TRP A 221 -13.42 -8.23 10.14
CA TRP A 221 -13.32 -6.92 10.75
C TRP A 221 -11.90 -6.57 11.19
N ARG A 222 -11.59 -5.31 11.07
CA ARG A 222 -10.37 -4.70 11.58
C ARG A 222 -10.65 -3.29 12.06
N VAL A 223 -9.64 -2.67 12.65
CA VAL A 223 -9.67 -1.27 13.09
C VAL A 223 -8.45 -0.56 12.54
N ASP A 224 -8.70 0.49 11.79
CA ASP A 224 -7.68 1.38 11.29
C ASP A 224 -7.55 2.60 12.22
N SER A 225 -6.32 2.99 12.49
CA SER A 225 -5.97 4.11 13.36
C SER A 225 -5.44 5.25 12.52
N PHE A 226 -5.97 6.46 12.73
CA PHE A 226 -5.58 7.64 11.95
C PHE A 226 -5.20 8.81 12.83
N ASP A 227 -4.26 9.59 12.35
CA ASP A 227 -3.98 10.93 12.86
C ASP A 227 -3.48 11.80 11.69
N MET A 228 -4.01 13.03 11.60
CA MET A 228 -3.62 13.92 10.52
C MET A 228 -2.42 14.76 10.93
N ASP A 229 -1.35 14.69 10.16
CA ASP A 229 -0.26 15.64 10.26
C ASP A 229 -0.68 16.98 9.64
N GLN A 230 -0.74 18.01 10.47
CA GLN A 230 -1.19 19.35 10.05
C GLN A 230 -0.18 20.06 9.12
N GLN A 231 1.08 19.68 9.15
CA GLN A 231 2.12 20.27 8.31
C GLN A 231 2.15 19.60 6.93
N MET A 232 2.13 18.27 6.92
CA MET A 232 2.15 17.46 5.69
C MET A 232 0.79 17.43 5.00
N GLN A 233 -0.30 17.73 5.73
CA GLN A 233 -1.69 17.55 5.24
C GLN A 233 -1.97 16.12 4.76
N MET A 234 -1.34 15.15 5.42
CA MET A 234 -1.43 13.73 5.14
C MET A 234 -1.77 12.96 6.41
N ASN A 235 -2.44 11.83 6.27
CA ASN A 235 -2.74 10.95 7.38
C ASN A 235 -1.54 10.06 7.68
N MET A 236 -1.22 9.98 8.97
CA MET A 236 -0.49 8.86 9.55
C MET A 236 -1.49 7.79 9.94
N GLY A 237 -1.10 6.53 9.95
CA GLY A 237 -2.04 5.50 10.38
C GLY A 237 -1.44 4.11 10.51
N SER A 238 -2.33 3.19 10.85
CA SER A 238 -2.04 1.76 10.88
C SER A 238 -3.33 0.96 10.81
N GLU A 239 -3.23 -0.24 10.29
CA GLU A 239 -4.30 -1.22 10.25
C GLU A 239 -4.05 -2.30 11.30
N SER A 240 -5.09 -2.66 12.09
CA SER A 240 -4.98 -3.76 13.03
C SER A 240 -4.92 -5.11 12.32
N ASN A 241 -4.58 -6.15 13.08
CA ASN A 241 -4.85 -7.51 12.63
C ASN A 241 -6.34 -7.68 12.34
N GLU A 242 -6.66 -8.56 11.40
CA GLU A 242 -8.03 -8.87 11.02
C GLU A 242 -8.59 -10.04 11.82
N ARG A 243 -9.90 -10.02 12.09
CA ARG A 243 -10.65 -11.13 12.70
C ARG A 243 -11.90 -11.47 11.92
N VAL A 244 -12.32 -12.72 12.03
CA VAL A 244 -13.58 -13.23 11.47
C VAL A 244 -14.61 -13.41 12.59
N VAL A 245 -15.89 -13.07 12.30
CA VAL A 245 -17.03 -13.35 13.17
C VAL A 245 -18.15 -13.98 12.35
N TYR A 246 -18.98 -14.80 13.02
CA TYR A 246 -20.17 -15.41 12.43
C TYR A 246 -21.42 -14.78 13.05
N ILE A 247 -22.32 -14.26 12.22
CA ILE A 247 -23.57 -13.67 12.69
C ILE A 247 -24.61 -14.80 12.83
N GLN A 248 -25.29 -14.92 14.01
CA GLN A 248 -26.36 -15.90 14.25
C GLN A 248 -27.59 -15.64 13.38
#